data_d25c47cff5f48aae65f3a26c6ea64249
#
_entry.id   d25c47cff5f48aae65f3a26c6ea64249
#
_cell.length_a   1.000
_cell.length_b   1.000
_cell.length_c   1.000
_cell.angle_alpha   90.00
_cell.angle_beta   90.00
_cell.angle_gamma   90.00
#
_symmetry.space_group_name_H-M   'P 1'
#
loop_
_entity.id
_entity.type
_entity.pdbx_description
1 polymer ?
#
loop_
_entity_poly.entity_id
_entity_poly.type
_entity_poly.pdbx_seq_one_letter_code
_entity_poly.pdbx_strand_id
1 'polypeptide(L)'
;LSLHDALPIYGVIKVVSGYTGGHVENPTYQEVCSGTTGHLEAIQITYDDDIISYDELLNIFWKQINPTDDGGQFGDRGTQYKTAIFYHDEEQKNIALESREHLENSKIFDSKIVTDIIPATKFYEAEENHQDYYKKRPLNYNMYYKGSGRYNFVKSHWDGNNINREELKKTLTPIQ
;
A
#
# COMPACT_ATOMS: atom_id res chain seq x y z
N LEU A 1 3.77 0.60 -8.13
CA LEU A 1 4.93 -0.12 -7.53
C LEU A 1 5.62 0.60 -6.37
N SER A 2 5.08 1.69 -5.87
CA SER A 2 5.70 2.48 -4.80
C SER A 2 5.23 2.11 -3.38
N LEU A 3 4.39 1.10 -3.23
CA LEU A 3 3.97 0.58 -1.91
C LEU A 3 5.06 -0.27 -1.21
N HIS A 4 6.21 -0.50 -1.87
CA HIS A 4 7.40 -1.10 -1.24
C HIS A 4 8.09 -0.20 -0.22
N ASP A 5 7.49 0.93 0.15
CA ASP A 5 7.94 1.80 1.22
C ASP A 5 7.70 1.21 2.62
N ALA A 6 7.29 -0.03 2.69
CA ALA A 6 7.42 -0.77 3.92
C ALA A 6 8.92 -0.86 4.23
N LEU A 7 9.42 0.15 4.95
CA LEU A 7 10.61 0.02 5.79
C LEU A 7 10.59 -1.37 6.41
N PRO A 8 11.73 -1.97 6.76
CA PRO A 8 11.72 -3.23 7.48
C PRO A 8 10.82 -3.09 8.71
N ILE A 9 9.55 -3.45 8.55
CA ILE A 9 8.56 -3.42 9.61
C ILE A 9 8.77 -4.70 10.40
N TYR A 10 9.00 -4.56 11.70
CA TYR A 10 9.16 -5.70 12.58
C TYR A 10 7.88 -6.55 12.56
N GLY A 11 8.01 -7.84 12.34
CA GLY A 11 6.89 -8.76 12.13
C GLY A 11 6.53 -9.02 10.66
N VAL A 12 7.00 -8.20 9.71
CA VAL A 12 6.85 -8.51 8.29
C VAL A 12 7.93 -9.47 7.83
N ILE A 13 7.51 -10.64 7.34
CA ILE A 13 8.39 -11.73 6.90
C ILE A 13 8.79 -11.55 5.44
N LYS A 14 7.80 -11.23 4.57
CA LYS A 14 8.01 -11.11 3.12
C LYS A 14 7.07 -10.06 2.53
N VAL A 15 7.56 -9.31 1.56
CA VAL A 15 6.78 -8.41 0.71
C VAL A 15 7.07 -8.74 -0.74
N VAL A 16 6.04 -8.95 -1.54
CA VAL A 16 6.14 -9.28 -2.97
C VAL A 16 5.32 -8.29 -3.77
N SER A 17 5.92 -7.67 -4.77
CA SER A 17 5.18 -6.87 -5.77
C SER A 17 4.50 -7.75 -6.78
N GLY A 18 3.31 -7.35 -7.21
CA GLY A 18 2.59 -8.12 -8.21
C GLY A 18 1.30 -7.46 -8.68
N TYR A 19 0.45 -8.28 -9.25
CA TYR A 19 -0.79 -7.90 -9.88
C TYR A 19 -1.92 -8.79 -9.38
N THR A 20 -3.08 -8.21 -9.07
CA THR A 20 -4.26 -8.97 -8.64
C THR A 20 -5.56 -8.23 -8.94
N GLY A 21 -6.70 -8.91 -8.82
CA GLY A 21 -8.04 -8.34 -8.97
C GLY A 21 -8.56 -8.31 -10.41
N GLY A 22 -7.73 -8.59 -11.41
CA GLY A 22 -8.10 -8.59 -12.82
C GLY A 22 -8.54 -9.96 -13.35
N HIS A 23 -8.77 -10.01 -14.66
CA HIS A 23 -9.32 -11.18 -15.36
C HIS A 23 -8.32 -11.87 -16.31
N VAL A 24 -7.14 -11.26 -16.55
CA VAL A 24 -6.10 -11.84 -17.42
C VAL A 24 -5.21 -12.77 -16.58
N GLU A 25 -5.01 -13.99 -17.07
CA GLU A 25 -4.11 -14.96 -16.43
C GLU A 25 -2.65 -14.67 -16.80
N ASN A 26 -1.76 -14.78 -15.81
CA ASN A 26 -0.31 -14.57 -15.96
C ASN A 26 0.03 -13.26 -16.71
N PRO A 27 -0.51 -12.10 -16.28
CA PRO A 27 -0.31 -10.85 -16.98
C PRO A 27 1.15 -10.41 -16.90
N THR A 28 1.63 -9.81 -17.98
CA THR A 28 2.92 -9.10 -18.00
C THR A 28 2.75 -7.66 -17.50
N TYR A 29 3.84 -7.04 -17.06
CA TYR A 29 3.85 -5.63 -16.67
C TYR A 29 3.26 -4.72 -17.77
N GLN A 30 3.62 -4.97 -19.03
CA GLN A 30 3.14 -4.15 -20.16
C GLN A 30 1.63 -4.26 -20.34
N GLU A 31 1.07 -5.45 -20.18
CA GLU A 31 -0.38 -5.66 -20.26
C GLU A 31 -1.11 -4.96 -19.10
N VAL A 32 -0.59 -5.04 -17.87
CA VAL A 32 -1.15 -4.32 -16.73
C VAL A 32 -1.08 -2.81 -16.94
N CYS A 33 0.05 -2.29 -17.42
CA CYS A 33 0.22 -0.86 -17.73
C CYS A 33 -0.74 -0.35 -18.82
N SER A 34 -1.23 -1.23 -19.71
CA SER A 34 -2.25 -0.86 -20.70
C SER A 34 -3.61 -0.51 -20.07
N GLY A 35 -3.84 -0.91 -18.82
CA GLY A 35 -5.10 -0.71 -18.10
C GLY A 35 -6.26 -1.62 -18.54
N THR A 36 -5.99 -2.62 -19.42
CA THR A 36 -7.03 -3.47 -20.00
C THR A 36 -7.21 -4.80 -19.28
N THR A 37 -6.30 -5.17 -18.38
CA THR A 37 -6.31 -6.46 -17.69
C THR A 37 -7.26 -6.50 -16.49
N GLY A 38 -7.70 -5.33 -16.00
CA GLY A 38 -8.44 -5.19 -14.75
C GLY A 38 -7.61 -5.40 -13.49
N HIS A 39 -6.34 -5.79 -13.62
CA HIS A 39 -5.45 -5.94 -12.47
C HIS A 39 -5.03 -4.60 -11.88
N LEU A 40 -4.90 -4.58 -10.56
CA LEU A 40 -4.22 -3.52 -9.83
C LEU A 40 -2.76 -3.91 -9.57
N GLU A 41 -1.86 -2.93 -9.59
CA GLU A 41 -0.54 -3.10 -9.01
C GLU A 41 -0.68 -3.20 -7.49
N ALA A 42 -0.20 -4.29 -6.91
CA ALA A 42 -0.37 -4.59 -5.51
C ALA A 42 0.92 -5.12 -4.86
N ILE A 43 0.95 -5.11 -3.55
CA ILE A 43 1.92 -5.87 -2.77
C ILE A 43 1.21 -6.96 -1.99
N GLN A 44 1.83 -8.12 -1.88
CA GLN A 44 1.42 -9.18 -0.98
C GLN A 44 2.38 -9.20 0.22
N ILE A 45 1.84 -9.08 1.42
CA ILE A 45 2.60 -9.04 2.66
C ILE A 45 2.36 -10.35 3.43
N THR A 46 3.44 -11.06 3.73
CA THR A 46 3.44 -12.16 4.70
C THR A 46 3.99 -11.63 6.01
N TYR A 47 3.26 -11.80 7.09
CA TYR A 47 3.61 -11.25 8.40
C TYR A 47 3.32 -12.26 9.52
N ASP A 48 3.96 -12.03 10.67
CA ASP A 48 3.76 -12.76 11.90
C ASP A 48 2.73 -12.00 12.76
N ASP A 49 1.54 -12.55 12.92
CA ASP A 49 0.42 -11.93 13.64
C ASP A 49 0.60 -11.88 15.16
N ASP A 50 1.54 -12.65 15.71
CA ASP A 50 1.99 -12.51 17.10
C ASP A 50 2.86 -11.26 17.32
N ILE A 51 3.41 -10.68 16.24
CA ILE A 51 4.36 -9.55 16.30
C ILE A 51 3.73 -8.25 15.81
N ILE A 52 3.00 -8.29 14.69
CA ILE A 52 2.31 -7.15 14.09
C ILE A 52 0.90 -7.54 13.67
N SER A 53 -0.09 -6.77 14.11
CA SER A 53 -1.48 -7.03 13.76
C SER A 53 -1.84 -6.56 12.35
N TYR A 54 -2.92 -7.11 11.79
CA TYR A 54 -3.47 -6.67 10.52
C TYR A 54 -3.90 -5.20 10.55
N ASP A 55 -4.47 -4.73 11.68
CA ASP A 55 -4.85 -3.32 11.87
C ASP A 55 -3.64 -2.38 11.84
N GLU A 56 -2.52 -2.77 12.44
CA GLU A 56 -1.28 -1.99 12.37
C GLU A 56 -0.75 -1.89 10.92
N LEU A 57 -0.83 -2.97 10.14
CA LEU A 57 -0.48 -2.94 8.71
C LEU A 57 -1.41 -2.01 7.92
N LEU A 58 -2.70 -2.02 8.19
CA LEU A 58 -3.66 -1.09 7.58
C LEU A 58 -3.37 0.37 7.94
N ASN A 59 -3.01 0.65 9.19
CA ASN A 59 -2.61 1.99 9.62
C ASN A 59 -1.38 2.51 8.85
N ILE A 60 -0.41 1.63 8.56
CA ILE A 60 0.73 1.97 7.72
C ILE A 60 0.29 2.21 6.28
N PHE A 61 -0.56 1.34 5.72
CA PHE A 61 -1.09 1.45 4.36
C PHE A 61 -1.78 2.80 4.13
N TRP A 62 -2.71 3.21 5.00
CA TRP A 62 -3.43 4.47 4.89
C TRP A 62 -2.51 5.69 4.84
N LYS A 63 -1.38 5.63 5.53
CA LYS A 63 -0.38 6.71 5.58
C LYS A 63 0.50 6.79 4.33
N GLN A 64 0.45 5.81 3.44
CA GLN A 64 1.28 5.76 2.23
C GLN A 64 0.52 6.12 0.96
N ILE A 65 -0.81 6.25 1.01
CA ILE A 65 -1.66 6.46 -0.15
C ILE A 65 -2.46 7.75 -0.05
N ASN A 66 -2.99 8.20 -1.19
CA ASN A 66 -4.13 9.11 -1.23
C ASN A 66 -5.41 8.28 -1.38
N PRO A 67 -6.16 8.05 -0.29
CA PRO A 67 -7.33 7.18 -0.33
C PRO A 67 -8.55 7.83 -0.99
N THR A 68 -8.46 9.10 -1.40
CA THR A 68 -9.57 9.88 -2.00
C THR A 68 -9.43 10.04 -3.52
N ASP A 69 -8.36 9.49 -4.12
CA ASP A 69 -8.09 9.59 -5.57
C ASP A 69 -8.51 8.30 -6.30
N ASP A 70 -9.58 8.37 -7.07
CA ASP A 70 -10.11 7.25 -7.84
C ASP A 70 -9.51 7.12 -9.25
N GLY A 71 -8.65 8.04 -9.66
CA GLY A 71 -7.99 8.06 -10.97
C GLY A 71 -6.56 7.48 -10.98
N GLY A 72 -6.06 7.05 -9.84
CA GLY A 72 -4.69 6.52 -9.70
C GLY A 72 -4.05 6.90 -8.39
N GLN A 73 -2.73 7.02 -8.37
CA GLN A 73 -1.97 7.45 -7.18
C GLN A 73 -0.85 8.41 -7.57
N PHE A 74 -0.97 9.66 -7.14
CA PHE A 74 0.05 10.71 -7.36
C PHE A 74 0.40 10.87 -8.85
N GLY A 75 1.67 10.59 -9.22
CA GLY A 75 2.14 10.63 -10.60
C GLY A 75 1.67 9.47 -11.48
N ASP A 76 1.21 8.37 -10.88
CA ASP A 76 0.75 7.18 -11.59
C ASP A 76 -0.76 7.28 -11.84
N ARG A 77 -1.15 7.36 -13.11
CA ARG A 77 -2.55 7.55 -13.51
C ARG A 77 -3.08 6.35 -14.29
N GLY A 78 -4.29 5.92 -13.96
CA GLY A 78 -4.96 4.79 -14.59
C GLY A 78 -5.59 3.84 -13.58
N THR A 79 -6.46 2.97 -14.07
CA THR A 79 -7.24 2.02 -13.25
C THR A 79 -6.34 1.05 -12.47
N GLN A 80 -5.20 0.66 -13.04
CA GLN A 80 -4.22 -0.24 -12.41
C GLN A 80 -3.53 0.36 -11.18
N TYR A 81 -3.64 1.67 -10.97
CA TYR A 81 -3.06 2.39 -9.84
C TYR A 81 -4.09 2.83 -8.79
N LYS A 82 -5.33 2.39 -8.91
CA LYS A 82 -6.35 2.62 -7.88
C LYS A 82 -5.97 1.91 -6.59
N THR A 83 -6.45 2.45 -5.47
CA THR A 83 -6.21 1.84 -4.15
C THR A 83 -7.25 0.80 -3.83
N ALA A 84 -6.81 -0.35 -3.31
CA ALA A 84 -7.69 -1.39 -2.80
C ALA A 84 -7.01 -2.19 -1.68
N ILE A 85 -7.82 -2.76 -0.81
CA ILE A 85 -7.45 -3.74 0.20
C ILE A 85 -8.08 -5.07 -0.21
N PHE A 86 -7.24 -6.08 -0.44
CA PHE A 86 -7.66 -7.43 -0.77
C PHE A 86 -7.63 -8.28 0.51
N TYR A 87 -8.81 -8.64 1.02
CA TYR A 87 -8.93 -9.45 2.23
C TYR A 87 -8.99 -10.94 1.91
N HIS A 88 -8.43 -11.78 2.79
CA HIS A 88 -8.38 -13.22 2.63
C HIS A 88 -9.49 -13.97 3.38
N ASP A 89 -10.08 -13.32 4.40
CA ASP A 89 -11.14 -13.90 5.25
C ASP A 89 -12.07 -12.80 5.79
N GLU A 90 -13.14 -13.22 6.48
CA GLU A 90 -14.15 -12.30 7.03
C GLU A 90 -13.59 -11.45 8.20
N GLU A 91 -12.59 -11.93 8.93
CA GLU A 91 -11.94 -11.17 9.99
C GLU A 91 -11.19 -9.99 9.41
N GLN A 92 -10.32 -10.23 8.42
CA GLN A 92 -9.60 -9.16 7.69
C GLN A 92 -10.57 -8.17 7.04
N LYS A 93 -11.67 -8.66 6.46
CA LYS A 93 -12.71 -7.81 5.87
C LYS A 93 -13.30 -6.85 6.90
N ASN A 94 -13.70 -7.36 8.06
CA ASN A 94 -14.32 -6.56 9.11
C ASN A 94 -13.34 -5.51 9.64
N ILE A 95 -12.10 -5.89 9.92
CA ILE A 95 -11.04 -4.98 10.38
C ILE A 95 -10.78 -3.89 9.31
N ALA A 96 -10.72 -4.26 8.03
CA ALA A 96 -10.50 -3.29 6.95
C ALA A 96 -11.67 -2.29 6.82
N LEU A 97 -12.92 -2.75 6.95
CA LEU A 97 -14.11 -1.89 6.93
C LEU A 97 -14.12 -0.92 8.10
N GLU A 98 -13.85 -1.41 9.32
CA GLU A 98 -13.75 -0.58 10.52
C GLU A 98 -12.62 0.45 10.41
N SER A 99 -11.45 0.05 9.93
CA SER A 99 -10.30 0.93 9.71
C SER A 99 -10.63 2.05 8.73
N ARG A 100 -11.33 1.74 7.62
CA ARG A 100 -11.80 2.75 6.66
C ARG A 100 -12.81 3.70 7.29
N GLU A 101 -13.76 3.20 8.05
CA GLU A 101 -14.76 4.02 8.75
C GLU A 101 -14.10 4.95 9.78
N HIS A 102 -13.14 4.47 10.54
CA HIS A 102 -12.34 5.29 11.46
C HIS A 102 -11.63 6.41 10.71
N LEU A 103 -11.02 6.10 9.55
CA LEU A 103 -10.35 7.10 8.74
C LEU A 103 -11.31 8.15 8.21
N GLU A 104 -12.50 7.78 7.70
CA GLU A 104 -13.53 8.72 7.27
C GLU A 104 -14.01 9.61 8.41
N ASN A 105 -14.22 9.05 9.60
CA ASN A 105 -14.69 9.78 10.78
C ASN A 105 -13.63 10.71 11.38
N SER A 106 -12.34 10.43 11.14
CA SER A 106 -11.23 11.27 11.63
C SER A 106 -11.17 12.64 10.98
N LYS A 107 -11.81 12.81 9.81
CA LYS A 107 -11.79 14.05 8.99
C LYS A 107 -10.39 14.53 8.61
N ILE A 108 -9.43 13.61 8.54
CA ILE A 108 -8.07 13.89 8.01
C ILE A 108 -8.15 14.27 6.54
N PHE A 109 -9.12 13.68 5.81
CA PHE A 109 -9.40 13.98 4.41
C PHE A 109 -10.74 14.68 4.27
N ASP A 110 -10.80 15.75 3.45
CA ASP A 110 -12.04 16.49 3.16
C ASP A 110 -12.95 15.76 2.17
N SER A 111 -12.41 14.78 1.44
CA SER A 111 -13.13 14.02 0.42
C SER A 111 -13.39 12.58 0.88
N LYS A 112 -14.40 11.96 0.27
CA LYS A 112 -14.76 10.57 0.55
C LYS A 112 -13.61 9.62 0.25
N ILE A 113 -13.44 8.60 1.10
CA ILE A 113 -12.52 7.50 0.86
C ILE A 113 -13.06 6.62 -0.28
N VAL A 114 -12.26 6.44 -1.32
CA VAL A 114 -12.60 5.64 -2.52
C VAL A 114 -11.85 4.32 -2.60
N THR A 115 -11.00 4.02 -1.62
CA THR A 115 -10.27 2.74 -1.53
C THR A 115 -11.25 1.58 -1.43
N ASP A 116 -11.17 0.63 -2.36
CA ASP A 116 -12.00 -0.56 -2.37
C ASP A 116 -11.54 -1.58 -1.32
N ILE A 117 -12.51 -2.32 -0.74
CA ILE A 117 -12.26 -3.47 0.15
C ILE A 117 -12.95 -4.66 -0.49
N ILE A 118 -12.18 -5.54 -1.10
CA ILE A 118 -12.66 -6.63 -1.96
C ILE A 118 -11.96 -7.95 -1.65
N PRO A 119 -12.60 -9.09 -1.93
CA PRO A 119 -12.00 -10.39 -1.65
C PRO A 119 -10.73 -10.59 -2.49
N ALA A 120 -9.73 -11.21 -1.87
CA ALA A 120 -8.50 -11.57 -2.56
C ALA A 120 -8.77 -12.58 -3.67
N THR A 121 -8.15 -12.33 -4.82
CA THR A 121 -8.13 -13.24 -5.97
C THR A 121 -6.71 -13.72 -6.21
N LYS A 122 -6.48 -14.43 -7.32
CA LYS A 122 -5.15 -14.91 -7.66
C LYS A 122 -4.17 -13.74 -7.78
N PHE A 123 -3.04 -13.86 -7.08
CA PHE A 123 -1.94 -12.91 -7.12
C PHE A 123 -0.89 -13.42 -8.10
N TYR A 124 -0.42 -12.54 -8.98
CA TYR A 124 0.65 -12.80 -9.94
C TYR A 124 1.86 -11.97 -9.55
N GLU A 125 2.96 -12.62 -9.24
CA GLU A 125 4.21 -11.96 -8.88
C GLU A 125 4.75 -11.14 -10.07
N ALA A 126 5.12 -9.90 -9.83
CA ALA A 126 5.73 -9.05 -10.84
C ALA A 126 7.17 -9.50 -11.12
N GLU A 127 7.69 -9.07 -12.26
CA GLU A 127 9.03 -9.40 -12.75
C GLU A 127 10.10 -8.96 -11.74
N GLU A 128 11.22 -9.69 -11.70
CA GLU A 128 12.29 -9.53 -10.71
C GLU A 128 12.85 -8.09 -10.60
N ASN A 129 12.85 -7.34 -11.70
CA ASN A 129 13.30 -5.95 -11.70
C ASN A 129 12.35 -4.99 -10.94
N HIS A 130 11.12 -5.43 -10.65
CA HIS A 130 10.14 -4.70 -9.84
C HIS A 130 10.17 -5.10 -8.37
N GLN A 131 10.81 -6.22 -8.02
CA GLN A 131 10.98 -6.63 -6.63
C GLN A 131 12.06 -5.80 -5.95
N ASP A 132 11.81 -5.35 -4.72
CA ASP A 132 12.74 -4.55 -3.91
C ASP A 132 13.33 -3.31 -4.65
N TYR A 133 12.53 -2.66 -5.49
CA TYR A 133 13.00 -1.55 -6.33
C TYR A 133 13.67 -0.43 -5.51
N TYR A 134 13.15 -0.12 -4.34
CA TYR A 134 13.71 0.90 -3.43
C TYR A 134 15.13 0.54 -2.93
N LYS A 135 15.43 -0.76 -2.76
CA LYS A 135 16.76 -1.25 -2.40
C LYS A 135 17.70 -1.25 -3.60
N LYS A 136 17.19 -1.72 -4.75
CA LYS A 136 17.96 -1.87 -5.99
C LYS A 136 18.30 -0.52 -6.64
N ARG A 137 17.41 0.48 -6.53
CA ARG A 137 17.54 1.80 -7.15
C ARG A 137 17.14 2.96 -6.22
N PRO A 138 17.81 3.14 -5.08
CA PRO A 138 17.39 4.08 -4.03
C PRO A 138 17.34 5.54 -4.49
N LEU A 139 18.23 5.97 -5.38
CA LEU A 139 18.22 7.36 -5.90
C LEU A 139 16.99 7.61 -6.77
N ASN A 140 16.72 6.72 -7.73
CA ASN A 140 15.56 6.84 -8.62
C ASN A 140 14.25 6.80 -7.82
N TYR A 141 14.20 5.90 -6.85
CA TYR A 141 13.08 5.77 -5.94
C TYR A 141 12.82 7.08 -5.16
N ASN A 142 13.83 7.63 -4.51
CA ASN A 142 13.71 8.88 -3.75
C ASN A 142 13.33 10.07 -4.64
N MET A 143 13.86 10.15 -5.85
CA MET A 143 13.49 11.18 -6.82
C MET A 143 12.03 11.07 -7.23
N TYR A 144 11.57 9.85 -7.49
CA TYR A 144 10.17 9.56 -7.83
C TYR A 144 9.24 9.87 -6.64
N TYR A 145 9.56 9.38 -5.43
CA TYR A 145 8.77 9.58 -4.21
C TYR A 145 8.51 11.07 -3.93
N LYS A 146 9.55 11.91 -4.09
CA LYS A 146 9.43 13.35 -3.91
C LYS A 146 8.76 14.03 -5.11
N GLY A 147 9.17 13.69 -6.33
CA GLY A 147 8.70 14.30 -7.56
C GLY A 147 7.24 14.00 -7.91
N SER A 148 6.72 12.85 -7.51
CA SER A 148 5.31 12.47 -7.73
C SER A 148 4.31 13.26 -6.86
N GLY A 149 4.80 13.99 -5.85
CA GLY A 149 3.95 14.69 -4.88
C GLY A 149 3.58 13.87 -3.64
N ARG A 150 3.88 12.56 -3.62
CA ARG A 150 3.57 11.67 -2.48
C ARG A 150 4.14 12.18 -1.18
N TYR A 151 5.42 12.52 -1.16
CA TYR A 151 6.10 13.03 0.04
C TYR A 151 5.36 14.22 0.67
N ASN A 152 5.01 15.22 -0.14
CA ASN A 152 4.31 16.41 0.36
C ASN A 152 2.91 16.09 0.85
N PHE A 153 2.19 15.21 0.16
CA PHE A 153 0.86 14.76 0.54
C PHE A 153 0.88 14.04 1.90
N VAL A 154 1.73 13.05 2.04
CA VAL A 154 1.90 12.29 3.30
C VAL A 154 2.26 13.24 4.44
N LYS A 155 3.22 14.13 4.21
CA LYS A 155 3.64 15.10 5.20
C LYS A 155 2.52 16.05 5.62
N SER A 156 1.75 16.59 4.68
CA SER A 156 0.68 17.55 4.99
C SER A 156 -0.48 16.95 5.78
N HIS A 157 -0.79 15.66 5.58
CA HIS A 157 -1.90 15.00 6.25
C HIS A 157 -1.52 14.33 7.57
N TRP A 158 -0.27 13.88 7.70
CA TRP A 158 0.16 13.04 8.83
C TRP A 158 1.20 13.66 9.78
N ASP A 159 2.02 14.64 9.36
CA ASP A 159 3.05 15.27 10.20
C ASP A 159 2.48 16.18 11.31
N GLY A 160 1.22 16.58 11.23
CA GLY A 160 0.52 17.40 12.25
C GLY A 160 -0.37 16.62 13.21
N ASN A 161 -0.74 15.40 12.87
CA ASN A 161 -1.68 14.56 13.59
C ASN A 161 -0.99 13.31 14.14
N ASN A 162 -0.30 13.45 15.28
CA ASN A 162 0.17 12.37 16.17
C ASN A 162 0.53 11.03 15.50
N ILE A 163 1.50 11.04 14.58
CA ILE A 163 2.34 9.87 14.45
C ILE A 163 3.33 9.96 15.60
N ASN A 164 3.12 9.13 16.62
CA ASN A 164 4.10 8.99 17.68
C ASN A 164 5.37 8.39 17.05
N ARG A 165 6.32 9.25 16.66
CA ARG A 165 7.63 8.85 16.12
C ARG A 165 8.38 7.91 17.05
N GLU A 166 8.03 7.90 18.32
CA GLU A 166 8.57 6.99 19.33
C GLU A 166 8.02 5.56 19.16
N GLU A 167 6.77 5.39 18.72
CA GLU A 167 6.22 4.06 18.40
C GLU A 167 6.84 3.49 17.13
N LEU A 168 7.01 4.29 16.08
CA LEU A 168 7.72 3.87 14.88
C LEU A 168 9.19 3.51 15.17
N LYS A 169 9.86 4.22 16.08
CA LYS A 169 11.22 3.88 16.48
C LYS A 169 11.30 2.60 17.31
N LYS A 170 10.30 2.30 18.14
CA LYS A 170 10.24 1.04 18.90
C LYS A 170 10.08 -0.18 17.98
N THR A 171 9.37 -0.04 16.85
CA THR A 171 9.26 -1.08 15.83
C THR A 171 10.54 -1.24 14.99
N LEU A 172 11.44 -0.29 14.99
CA LEU A 172 12.66 -0.27 14.17
C LEU A 172 13.95 -0.64 14.92
N THR A 173 13.89 -0.90 16.22
CA THR A 173 15.09 -1.25 17.01
C THR A 173 15.27 -2.77 16.98
N PRO A 174 16.33 -3.33 16.35
CA PRO A 174 16.63 -4.75 16.45
C PRO A 174 16.90 -5.10 17.92
N ILE A 175 16.26 -6.13 18.41
CA ILE A 175 16.65 -6.75 19.68
C ILE A 175 18.03 -7.35 19.47
N GLN A 176 19.01 -6.88 20.23
CA GLN A 176 20.37 -7.45 20.31
C GLN A 176 20.34 -8.87 20.89
#